data_6d7a6f4bb65c2208d0b83fe6606d681c
#
_entry.id   6d7a6f4bb65c2208d0b83fe6606d681c
#
_cell.length_a   1.000
_cell.length_b   1.000
_cell.length_c   1.000
_cell.angle_alpha   90.00
_cell.angle_beta   90.00
_cell.angle_gamma   90.00
#
_symmetry.space_group_name_H-M   'P 1'
#
loop_
_entity.id
_entity.type
_entity.pdbx_description
1 polymer ?
#
loop_
_entity_poly.entity_id
_entity_poly.type
_entity_poly.pdbx_seq_one_letter_code
_entity_poly.pdbx_strand_id
1 'polypeptide(L)'
;MAKFKGFLNYQAKRIESEGLCTYEYARAVGPHSITNKLIPDAYKLPLDFFTYQIINLNEATQLLLTKADIAGQTATYTLHIRYLDQPAEIYTDVSFDIISHQVDDFVSPSGQKMRLPKYFSWIARNDAKQIILNIQAEIDCPFRYGHGRGYASSYIFTGHYFGNEVQGRGYIEYIDIENPQAFEDE
;
A
#
# COMPACT_ATOMS: atom_id res chain seq x y z
N MET A 1 -0.71 -10.17 12.04
CA MET A 1 0.21 -9.21 12.67
C MET A 1 0.99 -9.92 13.77
N ALA A 2 2.28 -9.58 13.98
CA ALA A 2 3.13 -10.14 15.02
C ALA A 2 4.12 -9.08 15.54
N LYS A 3 4.62 -9.27 16.75
CA LYS A 3 5.80 -8.51 17.24
C LYS A 3 7.07 -9.14 16.69
N PHE A 4 8.03 -8.31 16.33
CA PHE A 4 9.36 -8.78 15.97
C PHE A 4 10.42 -8.03 16.79
N LYS A 5 11.56 -8.70 16.98
CA LYS A 5 12.80 -8.11 17.49
C LYS A 5 13.97 -8.77 16.78
N GLY A 6 14.88 -7.98 16.27
CA GLY A 6 16.01 -8.48 15.52
C GLY A 6 17.01 -7.41 15.15
N PHE A 7 17.84 -7.68 14.17
CA PHE A 7 18.77 -6.70 13.63
C PHE A 7 18.90 -6.85 12.12
N LEU A 8 19.25 -5.75 11.47
CA LEU A 8 19.59 -5.66 10.06
C LEU A 8 21.05 -5.25 9.92
N ASN A 9 21.82 -5.98 9.10
CA ASN A 9 23.13 -5.55 8.67
C ASN A 9 23.02 -4.81 7.33
N TYR A 10 23.29 -3.52 7.34
CA TYR A 10 23.22 -2.69 6.15
C TYR A 10 24.44 -1.77 6.07
N GLN A 11 25.16 -1.76 4.94
CA GLN A 11 26.37 -0.96 4.72
C GLN A 11 27.39 -1.08 5.88
N ALA A 12 27.69 -2.31 6.27
CA ALA A 12 28.57 -2.66 7.40
C ALA A 12 28.12 -2.11 8.78
N LYS A 13 26.89 -1.64 8.92
CA LYS A 13 26.28 -1.22 10.18
C LYS A 13 25.26 -2.26 10.62
N ARG A 14 25.29 -2.58 11.92
CA ARG A 14 24.24 -3.36 12.57
C ARG A 14 23.19 -2.40 13.13
N ILE A 15 21.95 -2.57 12.70
CA ILE A 15 20.80 -1.78 13.11
C ILE A 15 19.87 -2.70 13.89
N GLU A 16 19.75 -2.47 15.19
CA GLU A 16 18.75 -3.14 16.02
C GLU A 16 17.37 -2.61 15.65
N SER A 17 16.39 -3.51 15.57
CA SER A 17 15.02 -3.15 15.18
C SER A 17 14.02 -4.00 15.95
N GLU A 18 12.94 -3.35 16.41
CA GLU A 18 11.79 -4.03 17.03
C GLU A 18 10.50 -3.28 16.67
N GLY A 19 9.38 -3.97 16.73
CA GLY A 19 8.06 -3.37 16.40
C GLY A 19 7.03 -4.39 15.99
N LEU A 20 6.05 -3.92 15.24
CA LEU A 20 5.04 -4.76 14.61
C LEU A 20 5.46 -5.12 13.18
N CYS A 21 5.17 -6.33 12.78
CA CYS A 21 5.32 -6.78 11.40
C CYS A 21 4.05 -7.47 10.90
N THR A 22 3.89 -7.49 9.59
CA THR A 22 2.93 -8.33 8.89
C THR A 22 3.64 -9.60 8.47
N TYR A 23 3.08 -10.75 8.86
CA TYR A 23 3.44 -12.04 8.31
C TYR A 23 2.37 -12.46 7.33
N GLU A 24 2.75 -12.70 6.09
CA GLU A 24 1.86 -13.15 5.04
C GLU A 24 2.25 -14.53 4.55
N TYR A 25 1.27 -15.39 4.41
CA TYR A 25 1.40 -16.66 3.74
C TYR A 25 0.45 -16.67 2.55
N ALA A 26 1.02 -16.70 1.35
CA ALA A 26 0.25 -16.83 0.12
C ALA A 26 0.51 -18.19 -0.53
N ARG A 27 -0.57 -18.90 -0.87
CA ARG A 27 -0.53 -20.11 -1.67
C ARG A 27 -1.52 -19.97 -2.81
N ALA A 28 -0.99 -19.95 -4.03
CA ALA A 28 -1.81 -19.87 -5.23
C ALA A 28 -1.27 -20.84 -6.28
N VAL A 29 -2.18 -21.39 -7.09
CA VAL A 29 -1.83 -22.04 -8.34
C VAL A 29 -1.87 -20.95 -9.42
N GLY A 30 -0.72 -20.63 -9.97
CA GLY A 30 -0.61 -19.61 -11.00
C GLY A 30 0.52 -19.93 -11.97
N PRO A 31 0.67 -19.15 -13.04
CA PRO A 31 1.73 -19.41 -14.05
C PRO A 31 3.14 -19.51 -13.41
N HIS A 32 3.39 -18.75 -12.33
CA HIS A 32 4.67 -18.78 -11.62
C HIS A 32 4.97 -20.09 -10.89
N SER A 33 3.95 -20.90 -10.59
CA SER A 33 4.13 -22.17 -9.89
C SER A 33 4.49 -23.35 -10.81
N ILE A 34 4.40 -23.15 -12.12
CA ILE A 34 4.62 -24.20 -13.14
C ILE A 34 5.84 -23.95 -14.02
N THR A 35 6.56 -22.87 -13.83
CA THR A 35 7.78 -22.55 -14.60
C THR A 35 8.81 -21.80 -13.77
N ASN A 36 10.10 -22.09 -14.01
CA ASN A 36 11.23 -21.35 -13.45
C ASN A 36 11.69 -20.19 -14.37
N LYS A 37 11.00 -19.97 -15.49
CA LYS A 37 11.29 -18.87 -16.41
C LYS A 37 10.50 -17.63 -16.04
N LEU A 38 11.06 -16.45 -16.35
CA LEU A 38 10.32 -15.21 -16.28
C LEU A 38 9.07 -15.29 -17.14
N ILE A 39 7.93 -14.99 -16.54
CA ILE A 39 6.65 -14.96 -17.24
C ILE A 39 6.49 -13.57 -17.84
N PRO A 40 6.20 -13.46 -19.15
CA PRO A 40 5.86 -12.20 -19.78
C PRO A 40 4.73 -11.47 -19.06
N ASP A 41 4.79 -10.15 -19.01
CA ASP A 41 3.83 -9.32 -18.28
C ASP A 41 2.37 -9.53 -18.75
N ALA A 42 2.19 -9.88 -20.03
CA ALA A 42 0.87 -10.21 -20.58
C ALA A 42 0.16 -11.40 -19.88
N TYR A 43 0.91 -12.27 -19.21
CA TYR A 43 0.34 -13.41 -18.46
C TYR A 43 0.28 -13.18 -16.95
N LYS A 44 0.66 -12.00 -16.48
CA LYS A 44 0.51 -11.62 -15.07
C LYS A 44 -0.92 -11.14 -14.84
N LEU A 45 -1.34 -11.15 -13.57
CA LEU A 45 -2.65 -10.64 -13.19
C LEU A 45 -2.78 -9.18 -13.70
N PRO A 46 -3.82 -8.84 -14.48
CA PRO A 46 -4.03 -7.50 -15.03
C PRO A 46 -4.58 -6.57 -13.94
N LEU A 47 -3.73 -6.21 -12.99
CA LEU A 47 -4.03 -5.15 -12.03
C LEU A 47 -3.89 -3.81 -12.76
N ASP A 48 -4.98 -3.06 -12.84
CA ASP A 48 -5.00 -1.72 -13.40
C ASP A 48 -4.56 -0.72 -12.34
N PHE A 49 -5.06 -0.91 -11.12
CA PHE A 49 -4.71 -0.16 -9.94
C PHE A 49 -4.47 -1.09 -8.76
N PHE A 50 -3.44 -0.79 -7.97
CA PHE A 50 -3.21 -1.48 -6.71
C PHE A 50 -2.51 -0.56 -5.73
N THR A 51 -3.03 -0.50 -4.50
CA THR A 51 -2.27 0.02 -3.37
C THR A 51 -2.48 -0.87 -2.15
N TYR A 52 -1.38 -1.11 -1.46
CA TYR A 52 -1.32 -1.86 -0.22
C TYR A 52 -0.49 -1.04 0.76
N GLN A 53 -1.10 -0.66 1.87
CA GLN A 53 -0.48 0.26 2.80
C GLN A 53 -0.58 -0.26 4.22
N ILE A 54 0.50 -0.12 4.98
CA ILE A 54 0.60 -0.54 6.37
C ILE A 54 0.94 0.67 7.24
N ILE A 55 0.17 0.88 8.28
CA ILE A 55 0.41 1.87 9.33
C ILE A 55 0.45 1.15 10.67
N ASN A 56 1.54 1.29 11.42
CA ASN A 56 1.57 0.93 12.81
C ASN A 56 1.15 2.15 13.64
N LEU A 57 -0.10 2.17 14.14
CA LEU A 57 -0.61 3.28 14.93
C LEU A 57 0.06 3.35 16.32
N ASN A 58 0.30 2.19 16.90
CA ASN A 58 0.95 2.03 18.20
C ASN A 58 1.51 0.60 18.32
N GLU A 59 1.98 0.20 19.50
CA GLU A 59 2.59 -1.11 19.76
C GLU A 59 1.62 -2.31 19.68
N ALA A 60 0.32 -2.07 19.56
CA ALA A 60 -0.72 -3.11 19.56
C ALA A 60 -1.70 -3.02 18.39
N THR A 61 -1.68 -1.94 17.61
CA THR A 61 -2.66 -1.67 16.55
C THR A 61 -1.98 -1.35 15.23
N GLN A 62 -2.35 -2.09 14.21
CA GLN A 62 -1.88 -1.91 12.83
C GLN A 62 -3.08 -1.73 11.89
N LEU A 63 -3.00 -0.76 11.00
CA LEU A 63 -3.94 -0.60 9.90
C LEU A 63 -3.34 -1.22 8.63
N LEU A 64 -4.16 -1.95 7.90
CA LEU A 64 -3.90 -2.38 6.54
C LEU A 64 -4.97 -1.77 5.63
N LEU A 65 -4.54 -0.94 4.72
CA LEU A 65 -5.38 -0.27 3.73
C LEU A 65 -5.08 -0.87 2.36
N THR A 66 -6.11 -1.36 1.67
CA THR A 66 -5.94 -2.02 0.38
C THR A 66 -7.01 -1.54 -0.61
N LYS A 67 -6.57 -1.19 -1.81
CA LYS A 67 -7.43 -1.04 -2.98
C LYS A 67 -6.80 -1.78 -4.15
N ALA A 68 -7.60 -2.55 -4.87
CA ALA A 68 -7.19 -3.20 -6.12
C ALA A 68 -8.31 -3.14 -7.14
N ASP A 69 -7.96 -2.73 -8.36
CA ASP A 69 -8.86 -2.74 -9.51
C ASP A 69 -8.28 -3.69 -10.58
N ILE A 70 -9.16 -4.47 -11.21
CA ILE A 70 -8.85 -5.45 -12.25
C ILE A 70 -9.81 -5.25 -13.39
N ALA A 71 -9.29 -5.00 -14.60
CA ALA A 71 -10.07 -4.76 -15.80
C ALA A 71 -11.16 -3.68 -15.61
N GLY A 72 -10.78 -2.56 -14.97
CA GLY A 72 -11.67 -1.43 -14.70
C GLY A 72 -12.72 -1.68 -13.61
N GLN A 73 -12.62 -2.77 -12.85
CA GLN A 73 -13.53 -3.09 -11.75
C GLN A 73 -12.80 -3.20 -10.42
N THR A 74 -13.37 -2.62 -9.38
CA THR A 74 -12.83 -2.73 -8.03
C THR A 74 -13.01 -4.16 -7.50
N ALA A 75 -11.88 -4.84 -7.31
CA ALA A 75 -11.83 -6.19 -6.77
C ALA A 75 -11.80 -6.19 -5.23
N THR A 76 -11.14 -5.20 -4.63
CA THR A 76 -11.11 -5.02 -3.17
C THR A 76 -10.91 -3.55 -2.81
N TYR A 77 -11.55 -3.12 -1.72
CA TYR A 77 -11.41 -1.78 -1.18
C TYR A 77 -11.71 -1.83 0.33
N THR A 78 -10.67 -1.94 1.15
CA THR A 78 -10.84 -2.28 2.56
C THR A 78 -9.85 -1.59 3.47
N LEU A 79 -10.29 -1.32 4.69
CA LEU A 79 -9.45 -1.09 5.86
C LEU A 79 -9.58 -2.30 6.79
N HIS A 80 -8.45 -2.93 7.11
CA HIS A 80 -8.37 -3.91 8.21
C HIS A 80 -7.68 -3.24 9.40
N ILE A 81 -8.35 -3.22 10.54
CA ILE A 81 -7.75 -2.85 11.81
C ILE A 81 -7.32 -4.14 12.48
N ARG A 82 -6.04 -4.31 12.67
CA ARG A 82 -5.43 -5.50 13.25
C ARG A 82 -4.93 -5.20 14.65
N TYR A 83 -5.27 -6.05 15.58
CA TYR A 83 -4.86 -5.97 16.97
C TYR A 83 -3.97 -7.16 17.34
N LEU A 84 -3.13 -7.03 18.38
CA LEU A 84 -2.32 -8.16 18.86
C LEU A 84 -3.17 -9.22 19.58
N ASP A 85 -4.13 -8.79 20.38
CA ASP A 85 -4.79 -9.64 21.37
C ASP A 85 -6.30 -9.82 21.12
N GLN A 86 -6.79 -9.39 19.96
CA GLN A 86 -8.20 -9.52 19.60
C GLN A 86 -8.39 -9.70 18.09
N PRO A 87 -9.56 -10.19 17.63
CA PRO A 87 -9.87 -10.31 16.22
C PRO A 87 -9.73 -9.00 15.47
N ALA A 88 -9.34 -9.08 14.21
CA ALA A 88 -9.30 -7.92 13.33
C ALA A 88 -10.71 -7.46 12.97
N GLU A 89 -10.86 -6.14 12.78
CA GLU A 89 -12.06 -5.52 12.23
C GLU A 89 -11.82 -5.19 10.75
N ILE A 90 -12.87 -5.31 9.92
CA ILE A 90 -12.81 -5.04 8.48
C ILE A 90 -13.89 -4.04 8.13
N TYR A 91 -13.49 -2.98 7.44
CA TYR A 91 -14.38 -1.92 6.94
C TYR A 91 -14.26 -1.85 5.42
N THR A 92 -15.41 -1.71 4.75
CA THR A 92 -15.52 -1.66 3.29
C THR A 92 -16.03 -0.31 2.77
N ASP A 93 -16.56 0.55 3.64
CA ASP A 93 -16.89 1.94 3.30
C ASP A 93 -15.62 2.79 3.43
N VAL A 94 -14.78 2.71 2.42
CA VAL A 94 -13.44 3.29 2.39
C VAL A 94 -13.29 4.15 1.14
N SER A 95 -12.58 5.26 1.22
CA SER A 95 -12.15 6.06 0.06
C SER A 95 -10.66 6.36 0.11
N PHE A 96 -10.03 6.31 -1.05
CA PHE A 96 -8.64 6.68 -1.30
C PHE A 96 -8.59 7.69 -2.42
N ASP A 97 -8.05 8.87 -2.15
CA ASP A 97 -7.99 9.97 -3.10
C ASP A 97 -6.56 10.46 -3.23
N ILE A 98 -6.09 10.60 -4.48
CA ILE A 98 -4.79 11.21 -4.78
C ILE A 98 -5.00 12.71 -4.90
N ILE A 99 -4.35 13.46 -4.02
CA ILE A 99 -4.42 14.93 -3.98
C ILE A 99 -3.47 15.53 -5.00
N SER A 100 -2.27 14.95 -5.12
CA SER A 100 -1.30 15.31 -6.16
C SER A 100 -0.34 14.18 -6.45
N HIS A 101 0.25 14.21 -7.63
CA HIS A 101 1.25 13.25 -8.08
C HIS A 101 2.68 13.80 -7.94
N GLN A 102 3.67 12.91 -8.05
CA GLN A 102 5.07 13.29 -8.26
C GLN A 102 5.21 14.06 -9.58
N VAL A 103 6.20 14.93 -9.62
CA VAL A 103 6.48 15.73 -10.84
C VAL A 103 7.16 14.87 -11.92
N ASP A 104 7.99 13.92 -11.49
CA ASP A 104 8.74 13.06 -12.39
C ASP A 104 7.89 11.93 -12.96
N ASP A 105 8.12 11.60 -14.23
CA ASP A 105 7.59 10.40 -14.86
C ASP A 105 8.34 9.18 -14.35
N PHE A 106 7.58 8.17 -13.94
CA PHE A 106 8.13 6.89 -13.52
C PHE A 106 7.90 5.84 -14.61
N VAL A 107 9.01 5.30 -15.12
CA VAL A 107 8.98 4.25 -16.14
C VAL A 107 9.57 2.98 -15.54
N SER A 108 8.78 1.91 -15.53
CA SER A 108 9.24 0.61 -15.06
C SER A 108 10.29 0.01 -16.00
N PRO A 109 11.08 -1.00 -15.58
CA PRO A 109 12.01 -1.70 -16.46
C PRO A 109 11.36 -2.37 -17.67
N SER A 110 10.06 -2.63 -17.64
CA SER A 110 9.26 -3.12 -18.78
C SER A 110 8.73 -2.03 -19.70
N GLY A 111 9.04 -0.75 -19.44
CA GLY A 111 8.58 0.39 -20.22
C GLY A 111 7.20 0.92 -19.81
N GLN A 112 6.59 0.38 -18.75
CA GLN A 112 5.29 0.83 -18.26
C GLN A 112 5.44 2.17 -17.54
N LYS A 113 4.73 3.21 -18.01
CA LYS A 113 4.63 4.50 -17.32
C LYS A 113 3.62 4.41 -16.20
N MET A 114 3.90 5.09 -15.09
CA MET A 114 2.99 5.21 -13.94
C MET A 114 3.07 6.61 -13.34
N ARG A 115 1.93 7.16 -12.93
CA ARG A 115 1.86 8.38 -12.12
C ARG A 115 1.85 8.00 -10.65
N LEU A 116 2.90 8.32 -9.92
CA LEU A 116 3.02 7.97 -8.51
C LEU A 116 2.51 9.10 -7.62
N PRO A 117 1.82 8.82 -6.52
CA PRO A 117 1.27 9.83 -5.64
C PRO A 117 2.38 10.63 -4.95
N LYS A 118 2.10 11.91 -4.69
CA LYS A 118 2.89 12.76 -3.79
C LYS A 118 2.11 13.01 -2.51
N TYR A 119 0.85 13.44 -2.63
CA TYR A 119 -0.09 13.63 -1.53
C TYR A 119 -1.35 12.81 -1.79
N PHE A 120 -1.86 12.18 -0.76
CA PHE A 120 -3.08 11.38 -0.83
C PHE A 120 -3.82 11.35 0.50
N SER A 121 -5.07 10.87 0.48
CA SER A 121 -5.88 10.72 1.68
C SER A 121 -6.58 9.37 1.72
N TRP A 122 -6.90 8.94 2.94
CA TRP A 122 -7.79 7.82 3.22
C TRP A 122 -8.88 8.25 4.18
N ILE A 123 -10.11 7.85 3.86
CA ILE A 123 -11.26 7.99 4.75
C ILE A 123 -11.91 6.60 4.87
N ALA A 124 -12.22 6.18 6.09
CA ALA A 124 -13.03 4.98 6.33
C ALA A 124 -14.17 5.29 7.28
N ARG A 125 -15.32 4.63 7.05
CA ARG A 125 -16.54 4.78 7.83
C ARG A 125 -17.03 3.43 8.34
N ASN A 126 -17.66 3.46 9.50
CA ASN A 126 -18.38 2.31 10.04
C ASN A 126 -19.78 2.17 9.38
N ASP A 127 -20.53 1.14 9.77
CA ASP A 127 -21.89 0.88 9.25
C ASP A 127 -22.88 2.03 9.54
N ALA A 128 -22.65 2.77 10.61
CA ALA A 128 -23.44 3.97 10.94
C ALA A 128 -22.99 5.23 10.16
N LYS A 129 -22.10 5.07 9.17
CA LYS A 129 -21.53 6.16 8.35
C LYS A 129 -20.69 7.19 9.13
N GLN A 130 -20.29 6.85 10.35
CA GLN A 130 -19.38 7.68 11.12
C GLN A 130 -17.95 7.47 10.64
N ILE A 131 -17.19 8.54 10.51
CA ILE A 131 -15.78 8.48 10.13
C ILE A 131 -14.98 7.88 11.29
N ILE A 132 -14.33 6.76 11.02
CA ILE A 132 -13.43 6.07 11.96
C ILE A 132 -11.96 6.30 11.65
N LEU A 133 -11.64 6.60 10.39
CA LEU A 133 -10.31 6.99 9.95
C LEU A 133 -10.43 8.14 8.95
N ASN A 134 -9.63 9.17 9.14
CA ASN A 134 -9.42 10.25 8.17
C ASN A 134 -7.97 10.71 8.28
N ILE A 135 -7.15 10.35 7.30
CA ILE A 135 -5.74 10.71 7.26
C ILE A 135 -5.37 11.37 5.94
N GLN A 136 -4.42 12.30 6.03
CA GLN A 136 -3.71 12.86 4.90
C GLN A 136 -2.24 12.43 4.99
N ALA A 137 -1.66 12.09 3.84
CA ALA A 137 -0.34 11.52 3.77
C ALA A 137 0.51 12.18 2.68
N GLU A 138 1.81 12.28 2.95
CA GLU A 138 2.82 12.76 2.02
C GLU A 138 3.93 11.71 1.90
N ILE A 139 4.30 11.38 0.66
CA ILE A 139 5.45 10.51 0.37
C ILE A 139 6.72 11.21 0.87
N ASP A 140 7.46 10.55 1.74
CA ASP A 140 8.66 11.08 2.40
C ASP A 140 9.97 10.42 1.96
N CYS A 141 9.89 9.37 1.13
CA CYS A 141 11.03 8.69 0.54
C CYS A 141 10.87 8.53 -0.99
N PRO A 142 11.97 8.44 -1.75
CA PRO A 142 11.88 8.12 -3.17
C PRO A 142 11.27 6.74 -3.39
N PHE A 143 10.35 6.64 -4.35
CA PHE A 143 9.81 5.37 -4.80
C PHE A 143 10.89 4.45 -5.36
N ARG A 144 10.77 3.15 -5.04
CA ARG A 144 11.64 2.10 -5.55
C ARG A 144 10.80 1.07 -6.30
N TYR A 145 11.20 0.80 -7.55
CA TYR A 145 10.58 -0.27 -8.33
C TYR A 145 10.94 -1.63 -7.74
N GLY A 146 9.98 -2.49 -7.67
CA GLY A 146 10.10 -3.86 -7.16
C GLY A 146 8.72 -4.40 -6.84
N HIS A 147 8.67 -5.46 -6.08
CA HIS A 147 7.44 -6.03 -5.51
C HIS A 147 6.31 -6.20 -6.53
N GLY A 148 6.48 -7.17 -7.43
CA GLY A 148 5.54 -7.40 -8.52
C GLY A 148 5.82 -6.50 -9.72
N ARG A 149 4.92 -5.58 -10.03
CA ARG A 149 5.00 -4.66 -11.18
C ARG A 149 4.96 -3.20 -10.76
N GLY A 150 5.07 -2.92 -9.47
CA GLY A 150 4.82 -1.62 -8.88
C GLY A 150 6.02 -1.02 -8.20
N TYR A 151 5.73 0.01 -7.46
CA TYR A 151 6.68 0.79 -6.70
C TYR A 151 6.34 0.72 -5.21
N ALA A 152 7.37 0.78 -4.37
CA ALA A 152 7.21 0.86 -2.93
C ALA A 152 7.90 2.11 -2.38
N SER A 153 7.32 2.67 -1.32
CA SER A 153 7.87 3.82 -0.61
C SER A 153 7.39 3.85 0.85
N SER A 154 7.77 4.89 1.56
CA SER A 154 7.17 5.29 2.82
C SER A 154 6.53 6.66 2.70
N TYR A 155 5.68 6.97 3.69
CA TYR A 155 5.02 8.26 3.80
C TYR A 155 4.89 8.68 5.26
N ILE A 156 4.78 9.96 5.50
CA ILE A 156 4.30 10.53 6.75
C ILE A 156 2.80 10.81 6.64
N PHE A 157 2.08 10.70 7.74
CA PHE A 157 0.65 11.00 7.78
C PHE A 157 0.26 11.77 9.04
N THR A 158 -0.83 12.51 8.93
CA THR A 158 -1.55 13.13 10.03
C THR A 158 -3.06 12.93 9.83
N GLY A 159 -3.83 12.98 10.89
CA GLY A 159 -5.29 12.86 10.81
C GLY A 159 -5.93 12.39 12.10
N HIS A 160 -7.04 11.63 11.95
CA HIS A 160 -7.84 11.17 13.08
C HIS A 160 -8.17 9.68 12.95
N TYR A 161 -8.12 8.99 14.08
CA TYR A 161 -8.54 7.60 14.23
C TYR A 161 -9.50 7.50 15.41
N PHE A 162 -10.75 7.10 15.15
CA PHE A 162 -11.88 7.16 16.11
C PHE A 162 -11.96 8.50 16.86
N GLY A 163 -11.80 9.61 16.11
CA GLY A 163 -11.88 10.97 16.65
C GLY A 163 -10.62 11.47 17.37
N ASN A 164 -9.64 10.63 17.63
CA ASN A 164 -8.38 11.02 18.24
C ASN A 164 -7.35 11.40 17.17
N GLU A 165 -6.59 12.46 17.40
CA GLU A 165 -5.48 12.84 16.54
C GLU A 165 -4.43 11.74 16.47
N VAL A 166 -3.95 11.46 15.26
CA VAL A 166 -2.89 10.49 14.98
C VAL A 166 -1.91 11.06 13.97
N GLN A 167 -0.65 10.68 14.13
CA GLN A 167 0.41 10.99 13.19
C GLN A 167 1.46 9.89 13.20
N GLY A 168 2.19 9.75 12.12
CA GLY A 168 3.24 8.74 12.06
C GLY A 168 3.76 8.50 10.66
N ARG A 169 4.26 7.29 10.44
CA ARG A 169 4.76 6.81 9.15
C ARG A 169 4.02 5.58 8.72
N GLY A 170 3.87 5.43 7.40
CA GLY A 170 3.30 4.25 6.77
C GLY A 170 4.18 3.74 5.64
N TYR A 171 3.91 2.51 5.24
CA TYR A 171 4.47 1.85 4.06
C TYR A 171 3.42 1.84 2.95
N ILE A 172 3.84 2.02 1.71
CA ILE A 172 2.97 1.96 0.53
C ILE A 172 3.60 1.11 -0.57
N GLU A 173 2.78 0.23 -1.14
CA GLU A 173 2.95 -0.35 -2.47
C GLU A 173 1.95 0.27 -3.42
N TYR A 174 2.35 0.53 -4.66
CA TYR A 174 1.54 1.27 -5.59
C TYR A 174 1.74 0.83 -7.03
N ILE A 175 0.64 0.56 -7.71
CA ILE A 175 0.53 0.32 -9.15
C ILE A 175 -0.61 1.19 -9.67
N ASP A 176 -0.38 1.91 -10.75
CA ASP A 176 -1.41 2.66 -11.45
C ASP A 176 -1.09 2.64 -12.94
N ILE A 177 -1.86 1.84 -13.67
CA ILE A 177 -1.76 1.69 -15.13
C ILE A 177 -3.10 1.96 -15.81
N GLU A 178 -4.10 2.46 -15.07
CA GLU A 178 -5.46 2.67 -15.57
C GLU A 178 -5.54 3.71 -16.68
N ASN A 179 -4.62 4.66 -16.74
CA ASN A 179 -4.67 5.76 -17.67
C ASN A 179 -3.31 6.06 -18.34
N PRO A 180 -2.78 5.15 -19.17
CA PRO A 180 -1.56 5.44 -19.91
C PRO A 180 -1.71 6.61 -20.89
N GLN A 181 -2.93 6.95 -21.33
CA GLN A 181 -3.23 8.04 -22.25
C GLN A 181 -3.31 9.44 -21.60
N ALA A 182 -3.45 9.52 -20.27
CA ALA A 182 -3.47 10.81 -19.57
C ALA A 182 -2.10 11.55 -19.60
N PHE A 183 -1.07 10.94 -20.15
CA PHE A 183 0.27 11.52 -20.31
C PHE A 183 0.48 12.19 -21.68
N GLU A 184 -0.46 12.06 -22.63
CA GLU A 184 -0.33 12.60 -23.98
C GLU A 184 -1.04 13.97 -24.17
N ASP A 185 -1.84 14.41 -23.19
CA ASP A 185 -2.70 15.59 -23.28
C ASP A 185 -2.22 16.80 -22.42
N GLU A 186 -0.95 16.86 -22.01
CA GLU A 186 -0.35 18.03 -21.33
C GLU A 186 0.74 18.70 -22.15
#